data_6b5808126f7b0b114486cbfba3b543bf
#
_entry.id   6b5808126f7b0b114486cbfba3b543bf
#
_cell.length_a   1.000
_cell.length_b   1.000
_cell.length_c   1.000
_cell.angle_alpha   90.00
_cell.angle_beta   90.00
_cell.angle_gamma   90.00
#
_symmetry.space_group_name_H-M   'P 1'
#
loop_
_entity.id
_entity.type
_entity.pdbx_description
1 polymer ?
#
loop_
_entity_poly.entity_id
_entity_poly.type
_entity_poly.pdbx_seq_one_letter_code
_entity_poly.pdbx_strand_id
1 'polypeptide(L)'
;EMAGAMSDVAIGTAPLRQEVHHVPSPQELDFGNRGFNLADDDNGIYVRPDIGNNILVGSTEPECDPLHWVDANHEGQIQPEQWEAQVLRLNRRLPAVGVPHQRKGVVGVYDVADDWIPIYDKTCVSGFYVAIGTSGNQFKNAGIAGHCMAELIMAVENGHDHDSDPVQVTGPHTKLNIDMGNFRRTRTVNPNSSMSVHG
;
A
#
# COMPACT_ATOMS: atom_id res chain seq x y z
N GLU A 1 -11.07 11.21 -6.97
CA GLU A 1 -11.89 12.42 -7.25
C GLU A 1 -13.39 12.13 -7.41
N MET A 2 -13.81 11.08 -8.13
CA MET A 2 -15.24 10.74 -8.28
C MET A 2 -15.88 10.29 -6.96
N ALA A 3 -15.18 9.52 -6.14
CA ALA A 3 -15.70 9.11 -4.83
C ALA A 3 -15.82 10.30 -3.85
N GLY A 4 -14.89 11.26 -3.89
CA GLY A 4 -14.96 12.47 -3.08
C GLY A 4 -16.04 13.49 -3.50
N ALA A 5 -16.60 13.34 -4.71
CA ALA A 5 -17.77 14.11 -5.13
C ALA A 5 -19.10 13.57 -4.56
N MET A 6 -19.05 12.37 -3.95
CA MET A 6 -20.19 11.79 -3.24
C MET A 6 -20.17 12.27 -1.80
N SER A 7 -21.27 12.84 -1.36
CA SER A 7 -21.40 13.62 -0.12
C SER A 7 -21.31 12.79 1.18
N ASP A 8 -21.10 11.47 1.08
CA ASP A 8 -21.15 10.56 2.22
C ASP A 8 -19.84 9.81 2.50
N VAL A 9 -18.75 10.19 1.85
CA VAL A 9 -17.41 9.62 2.14
C VAL A 9 -16.74 10.48 3.21
N ALA A 10 -16.58 9.94 4.41
CA ALA A 10 -16.01 10.65 5.56
C ALA A 10 -14.48 10.50 5.66
N ILE A 11 -13.92 9.43 5.11
CA ILE A 11 -12.48 9.19 5.07
C ILE A 11 -11.87 9.86 3.84
N GLY A 12 -10.91 10.75 4.06
CA GLY A 12 -10.14 11.36 2.98
C GLY A 12 -9.11 10.41 2.39
N THR A 13 -8.72 10.67 1.14
CA THR A 13 -7.53 10.08 0.53
C THR A 13 -6.65 11.18 -0.03
N ALA A 14 -5.33 11.04 0.13
CA ALA A 14 -4.35 11.99 -0.37
C ALA A 14 -3.26 11.30 -1.18
N PRO A 15 -2.80 11.92 -2.28
CA PRO A 15 -1.73 11.36 -3.10
C PRO A 15 -0.37 11.55 -2.44
N LEU A 16 0.31 10.44 -2.14
CA LEU A 16 1.65 10.40 -1.56
C LEU A 16 2.64 9.89 -2.60
N ARG A 17 3.66 10.70 -2.86
CA ARG A 17 4.75 10.33 -3.77
C ARG A 17 5.63 9.26 -3.13
N GLN A 18 5.94 8.21 -3.91
CA GLN A 18 6.80 7.12 -3.50
C GLN A 18 7.87 6.82 -4.55
N GLU A 19 9.02 6.38 -4.08
CA GLU A 19 10.12 5.91 -4.94
C GLU A 19 10.50 4.49 -4.60
N VAL A 20 10.78 3.71 -5.65
CA VAL A 20 11.33 2.38 -5.53
C VAL A 20 12.55 2.27 -6.44
N HIS A 21 13.65 1.78 -5.90
CA HIS A 21 14.94 1.76 -6.60
C HIS A 21 15.36 0.35 -6.99
N HIS A 22 16.02 0.24 -8.15
CA HIS A 22 16.57 -1.00 -8.66
C HIS A 22 18.09 -0.99 -8.47
N VAL A 23 18.57 -1.92 -7.67
CA VAL A 23 19.98 -2.06 -7.33
C VAL A 23 20.49 -3.40 -7.86
N PRO A 24 21.57 -3.42 -8.66
CA PRO A 24 22.15 -4.68 -9.12
C PRO A 24 22.58 -5.57 -7.94
N SER A 25 22.21 -6.85 -7.97
CA SER A 25 22.70 -7.83 -7.01
C SER A 25 24.09 -8.32 -7.41
N PRO A 26 25.04 -8.45 -6.47
CA PRO A 26 26.27 -9.19 -6.72
C PRO A 26 25.98 -10.62 -7.17
N GLN A 27 26.83 -11.17 -8.04
CA GLN A 27 26.63 -12.53 -8.55
C GLN A 27 26.62 -13.58 -7.44
N GLU A 28 27.48 -13.41 -6.43
CA GLU A 28 27.60 -14.33 -5.29
C GLU A 28 26.31 -14.34 -4.43
N LEU A 29 25.62 -13.21 -4.35
CA LEU A 29 24.37 -13.09 -3.62
C LEU A 29 23.20 -13.67 -4.43
N ASP A 30 23.21 -13.49 -5.76
CA ASP A 30 22.18 -13.97 -6.70
C ASP A 30 20.76 -13.68 -6.21
N PHE A 31 20.54 -12.45 -5.71
CA PHE A 31 19.32 -12.09 -5.00
C PHE A 31 18.09 -12.17 -5.90
N GLY A 32 18.25 -11.94 -7.20
CA GLY A 32 17.15 -12.06 -8.17
C GLY A 32 16.52 -13.46 -8.21
N ASN A 33 17.33 -14.52 -8.02
CA ASN A 33 16.86 -15.91 -8.05
C ASN A 33 16.68 -16.53 -6.66
N ARG A 34 17.47 -16.13 -5.70
CA ARG A 34 17.55 -16.74 -4.35
C ARG A 34 17.08 -15.83 -3.23
N GLY A 35 16.79 -14.57 -3.55
CA GLY A 35 16.35 -13.58 -2.58
C GLY A 35 14.96 -13.85 -2.02
N PHE A 36 14.63 -13.11 -1.01
CA PHE A 36 13.35 -13.16 -0.30
C PHE A 36 12.79 -11.74 -0.12
N ASN A 37 11.53 -11.64 0.22
CA ASN A 37 10.95 -10.37 0.63
C ASN A 37 11.34 -10.10 2.09
N LEU A 38 11.90 -8.94 2.35
CA LEU A 38 12.29 -8.48 3.68
C LEU A 38 11.70 -7.09 3.91
N ALA A 39 11.00 -6.91 5.03
CA ALA A 39 10.74 -5.62 5.64
C ALA A 39 11.73 -5.44 6.80
N ASP A 40 12.42 -4.32 6.81
CA ASP A 40 13.48 -3.99 7.77
C ASP A 40 13.18 -2.63 8.40
N ASP A 41 12.35 -2.64 9.44
CA ASP A 41 11.89 -1.43 10.12
C ASP A 41 13.02 -0.73 10.88
N ASP A 42 14.04 -1.47 11.32
CA ASP A 42 15.23 -0.88 11.95
C ASP A 42 16.00 0.06 11.01
N ASN A 43 15.97 -0.24 9.71
CA ASN A 43 16.61 0.57 8.68
C ASN A 43 15.60 1.35 7.82
N GLY A 44 14.30 1.18 8.01
CA GLY A 44 13.27 1.91 7.29
C GLY A 44 13.18 1.55 5.81
N ILE A 45 13.44 0.30 5.44
CA ILE A 45 13.37 -0.19 4.05
C ILE A 45 12.64 -1.52 3.94
N TYR A 46 12.07 -1.78 2.78
CA TYR A 46 11.75 -3.13 2.35
C TYR A 46 12.54 -3.48 1.09
N VAL A 47 12.83 -4.76 0.91
CA VAL A 47 13.52 -5.27 -0.27
C VAL A 47 12.83 -6.51 -0.82
N ARG A 48 12.91 -6.71 -2.12
CA ARG A 48 12.50 -7.93 -2.79
C ARG A 48 13.35 -8.24 -4.02
N PRO A 49 13.36 -9.49 -4.48
CA PRO A 49 13.95 -9.84 -5.76
C PRO A 49 13.28 -9.09 -6.92
N ASP A 50 14.07 -8.78 -7.93
CA ASP A 50 13.59 -8.17 -9.16
C ASP A 50 14.25 -8.77 -10.40
N ILE A 51 13.64 -8.60 -11.55
CA ILE A 51 14.07 -9.18 -12.82
C ILE A 51 15.51 -8.77 -13.16
N GLY A 52 16.26 -9.70 -13.73
CA GLY A 52 17.64 -9.45 -14.18
C GLY A 52 18.67 -9.40 -13.05
N ASN A 53 18.45 -10.19 -12.00
CA ASN A 53 19.30 -10.25 -10.82
C ASN A 53 19.46 -8.88 -10.14
N ASN A 54 18.35 -8.17 -9.98
CA ASN A 54 18.28 -6.92 -9.26
C ASN A 54 17.61 -7.10 -7.89
N ILE A 55 17.86 -6.15 -7.03
CA ILE A 55 17.19 -5.93 -5.76
C ILE A 55 16.32 -4.69 -5.94
N LEU A 56 15.04 -4.83 -5.68
CA LEU A 56 14.15 -3.70 -5.57
C LEU A 56 14.12 -3.27 -4.10
N VAL A 57 14.36 -1.98 -3.84
CA VAL A 57 14.35 -1.39 -2.51
C VAL A 57 13.39 -0.20 -2.46
N GLY A 58 12.56 -0.14 -1.43
CA GLY A 58 11.64 0.96 -1.14
C GLY A 58 11.67 1.34 0.33
N SER A 59 11.01 2.45 0.68
CA SER A 59 10.89 2.93 2.06
C SER A 59 9.73 2.24 2.79
N THR A 60 9.88 2.02 4.10
CA THR A 60 8.77 1.69 5.01
C THR A 60 8.24 2.93 5.75
N GLU A 61 8.52 4.11 5.23
CA GLU A 61 8.17 5.43 5.78
C GLU A 61 8.57 5.59 7.26
N PRO A 62 9.86 5.41 7.60
CA PRO A 62 10.29 5.68 8.96
C PRO A 62 10.10 7.17 9.31
N GLU A 63 9.86 7.49 10.58
CA GLU A 63 9.58 8.86 11.06
C GLU A 63 10.63 9.90 10.63
N CYS A 64 11.86 9.47 10.34
CA CYS A 64 12.93 10.37 9.89
C CYS A 64 12.85 10.73 8.40
N ASP A 65 12.01 10.07 7.62
CA ASP A 65 11.83 10.37 6.21
C ASP A 65 10.62 11.31 6.01
N PRO A 66 10.76 12.39 5.24
CA PRO A 66 9.63 13.27 4.97
C PRO A 66 8.61 12.59 4.05
N LEU A 67 7.34 12.72 4.37
CA LEU A 67 6.25 12.34 3.47
C LEU A 67 6.03 13.44 2.43
N HIS A 68 6.09 13.11 1.15
CA HIS A 68 5.93 14.04 0.04
C HIS A 68 4.51 13.95 -0.55
N TRP A 69 3.59 14.73 -0.01
CA TRP A 69 2.24 14.87 -0.54
C TRP A 69 2.28 15.67 -1.84
N VAL A 70 1.60 15.21 -2.87
CA VAL A 70 1.66 15.74 -4.23
C VAL A 70 0.27 15.80 -4.86
N ASP A 71 0.17 16.34 -6.08
CA ASP A 71 -1.05 16.24 -6.87
C ASP A 71 -1.23 14.81 -7.44
N ALA A 72 -2.47 14.38 -7.64
CA ALA A 72 -2.79 13.03 -8.15
C ALA A 72 -2.15 12.72 -9.51
N ASN A 73 -1.91 13.73 -10.33
CA ASN A 73 -1.25 13.61 -11.64
C ASN A 73 0.25 13.89 -11.57
N HIS A 74 0.86 13.76 -10.39
CA HIS A 74 2.28 14.04 -10.22
C HIS A 74 3.12 13.09 -11.09
N GLU A 75 3.91 13.67 -11.96
CA GLU A 75 4.97 12.98 -12.68
C GLU A 75 6.32 13.46 -12.15
N GLY A 76 7.19 12.54 -11.81
CA GLY A 76 8.47 12.91 -11.21
C GLY A 76 9.57 11.93 -11.55
N GLN A 77 10.80 12.40 -11.39
CA GLN A 77 12.00 11.58 -11.46
C GLN A 77 12.47 11.22 -10.06
N ILE A 78 13.21 10.13 -9.94
CA ILE A 78 13.83 9.72 -8.68
C ILE A 78 14.71 10.86 -8.15
N GLN A 79 14.61 11.12 -6.85
CA GLN A 79 15.38 12.15 -6.17
C GLN A 79 16.70 11.57 -5.66
N PRO A 80 17.82 12.31 -5.81
CA PRO A 80 19.12 11.87 -5.34
C PRO A 80 19.12 11.49 -3.86
N GLU A 81 18.47 12.31 -3.04
CA GLU A 81 18.47 12.19 -1.59
C GLU A 81 17.72 10.92 -1.15
N GLN A 82 16.56 10.64 -1.74
CA GLN A 82 15.77 9.46 -1.41
C GLN A 82 16.44 8.17 -1.91
N TRP A 83 17.01 8.22 -3.13
CA TRP A 83 17.79 7.11 -3.66
C TRP A 83 18.98 6.79 -2.75
N GLU A 84 19.74 7.81 -2.35
CA GLU A 84 20.91 7.65 -1.49
C GLU A 84 20.51 7.06 -0.13
N ALA A 85 19.48 7.59 0.52
CA ALA A 85 18.99 7.09 1.79
C ALA A 85 18.63 5.60 1.71
N GLN A 86 17.83 5.19 0.73
CA GLN A 86 17.38 3.81 0.59
C GLN A 86 18.54 2.86 0.23
N VAL A 87 19.44 3.27 -0.67
CA VAL A 87 20.57 2.44 -1.09
C VAL A 87 21.61 2.28 0.04
N LEU A 88 21.87 3.34 0.81
CA LEU A 88 22.77 3.25 1.97
C LEU A 88 22.19 2.36 3.07
N ARG A 89 20.90 2.44 3.33
CA ARG A 89 20.18 1.56 4.26
C ARG A 89 20.23 0.10 3.79
N LEU A 90 20.00 -0.14 2.48
CA LEU A 90 20.17 -1.47 1.88
C LEU A 90 21.59 -1.98 2.09
N ASN A 91 22.60 -1.16 1.79
CA ASN A 91 24.00 -1.55 1.94
C ASN A 91 24.39 -1.81 3.40
N ARG A 92 23.78 -1.09 4.34
CA ARG A 92 23.94 -1.37 5.78
C ARG A 92 23.45 -2.76 6.17
N ARG A 93 22.32 -3.21 5.57
CA ARG A 93 21.77 -4.55 5.82
C ARG A 93 22.47 -5.63 5.01
N LEU A 94 22.83 -5.33 3.79
CA LEU A 94 23.48 -6.24 2.83
C LEU A 94 24.80 -5.61 2.29
N PRO A 95 25.88 -5.59 3.07
CA PRO A 95 27.12 -4.87 2.69
C PRO A 95 27.74 -5.31 1.37
N ALA A 96 27.50 -6.56 0.95
CA ALA A 96 28.01 -7.10 -0.32
C ALA A 96 27.40 -6.40 -1.55
N VAL A 97 26.26 -5.71 -1.41
CA VAL A 97 25.58 -5.04 -2.53
C VAL A 97 26.37 -3.83 -3.02
N GLY A 98 26.96 -3.06 -2.10
CA GLY A 98 27.62 -1.81 -2.44
C GLY A 98 26.68 -0.72 -2.91
N VAL A 99 27.23 0.41 -3.36
CA VAL A 99 26.49 1.57 -3.86
C VAL A 99 26.69 1.66 -5.38
N PRO A 100 25.62 1.52 -6.20
CA PRO A 100 25.77 1.58 -7.65
C PRO A 100 26.09 2.99 -8.14
N HIS A 101 26.82 3.09 -9.25
CA HIS A 101 27.17 4.38 -9.86
C HIS A 101 25.98 5.08 -10.53
N GLN A 102 24.97 4.32 -10.94
CA GLN A 102 23.80 4.85 -11.63
C GLN A 102 22.55 4.70 -10.76
N ARG A 103 21.84 5.80 -10.61
CA ARG A 103 20.53 5.80 -9.99
C ARG A 103 19.51 5.23 -10.97
N LYS A 104 18.79 4.19 -10.54
CA LYS A 104 17.69 3.59 -11.30
C LYS A 104 16.51 3.38 -10.35
N GLY A 105 15.33 3.61 -10.84
CA GLY A 105 14.12 3.43 -10.04
C GLY A 105 12.89 3.94 -10.79
N VAL A 106 11.78 3.85 -10.11
CA VAL A 106 10.48 4.37 -10.56
C VAL A 106 9.88 5.24 -9.49
N VAL A 107 9.11 6.22 -9.92
CA VAL A 107 8.29 7.06 -9.06
C VAL A 107 6.83 6.65 -9.27
N GLY A 108 6.09 6.55 -8.19
CA GLY A 108 4.66 6.30 -8.19
C GLY A 108 3.95 7.22 -7.21
N VAL A 109 2.63 7.19 -7.24
CA VAL A 109 1.78 7.92 -6.31
C VAL A 109 0.83 6.92 -5.66
N TYR A 110 0.84 6.88 -4.32
CA TYR A 110 -0.12 6.11 -3.54
C TYR A 110 -1.36 6.95 -3.27
N ASP A 111 -2.52 6.31 -3.23
CA ASP A 111 -3.79 6.86 -2.75
C ASP A 111 -3.93 6.56 -1.25
N VAL A 112 -3.32 7.37 -0.40
CA VAL A 112 -3.25 7.09 1.04
C VAL A 112 -4.53 7.56 1.72
N ALA A 113 -5.22 6.63 2.38
CA ALA A 113 -6.35 6.96 3.25
C ALA A 113 -5.87 7.60 4.56
N ASP A 114 -6.71 8.44 5.19
CA ASP A 114 -6.36 9.17 6.41
C ASP A 114 -5.81 8.29 7.54
N ASP A 115 -6.23 7.03 7.58
CA ASP A 115 -5.78 6.03 8.56
C ASP A 115 -4.98 4.88 7.94
N TRP A 116 -4.56 4.99 6.69
CA TRP A 116 -3.85 3.97 5.92
C TRP A 116 -4.63 2.65 5.72
N ILE A 117 -5.88 2.59 6.17
CA ILE A 117 -6.78 1.45 5.98
C ILE A 117 -7.59 1.69 4.70
N PRO A 118 -7.72 0.71 3.79
CA PRO A 118 -8.48 0.90 2.56
C PRO A 118 -9.97 1.12 2.81
N ILE A 119 -10.63 1.69 1.82
CA ILE A 119 -12.09 1.87 1.80
C ILE A 119 -12.67 0.83 0.85
N TYR A 120 -13.43 -0.12 1.40
CA TYR A 120 -14.18 -1.14 0.66
C TYR A 120 -15.64 -1.01 1.04
N ASP A 121 -16.45 -0.38 0.18
CA ASP A 121 -17.82 -0.07 0.57
C ASP A 121 -18.74 0.14 -0.65
N LYS A 122 -20.04 0.16 -0.36
CA LYS A 122 -21.05 0.78 -1.24
C LYS A 122 -20.92 2.31 -1.18
N THR A 123 -21.62 3.00 -2.05
CA THR A 123 -21.77 4.46 -2.00
C THR A 123 -23.23 4.86 -1.84
N CYS A 124 -23.50 6.16 -1.73
CA CYS A 124 -24.88 6.68 -1.77
C CYS A 124 -25.55 6.50 -3.14
N VAL A 125 -24.79 6.17 -4.17
CA VAL A 125 -25.31 5.91 -5.52
C VAL A 125 -25.55 4.41 -5.67
N SER A 126 -26.80 4.02 -5.90
CA SER A 126 -27.19 2.62 -6.10
C SER A 126 -26.37 1.96 -7.20
N GLY A 127 -25.84 0.76 -6.93
CA GLY A 127 -25.01 -0.02 -7.86
C GLY A 127 -23.58 0.53 -8.03
N PHE A 128 -23.19 1.57 -7.27
CA PHE A 128 -21.82 2.08 -7.30
C PHE A 128 -21.07 1.73 -6.01
N TYR A 129 -20.04 0.90 -6.15
CA TYR A 129 -19.18 0.41 -5.08
C TYR A 129 -17.76 0.92 -5.26
N VAL A 130 -17.01 1.03 -4.17
CA VAL A 130 -15.63 1.54 -4.18
C VAL A 130 -14.67 0.60 -3.46
N ALA A 131 -13.47 0.46 -4.05
CA ALA A 131 -12.31 -0.14 -3.43
C ALA A 131 -11.13 0.79 -3.70
N ILE A 132 -10.87 1.72 -2.78
CA ILE A 132 -9.93 2.84 -2.91
C ILE A 132 -9.12 3.02 -1.62
N GLY A 133 -8.20 3.98 -1.60
CA GLY A 133 -7.40 4.27 -0.42
C GLY A 133 -6.43 3.12 -0.13
N THR A 134 -5.76 2.60 -1.18
CA THR A 134 -4.94 1.39 -1.08
C THR A 134 -3.69 1.58 -0.25
N SER A 135 -3.27 2.83 -0.02
CA SER A 135 -2.14 3.22 0.82
C SER A 135 -0.84 2.46 0.50
N GLY A 136 -0.70 2.00 -0.77
CA GLY A 136 0.46 1.28 -1.27
C GLY A 136 0.61 -0.18 -0.81
N ASN A 137 -0.28 -0.71 0.03
CA ASN A 137 -0.08 -2.01 0.67
C ASN A 137 -1.05 -3.11 0.22
N GLN A 138 -1.99 -2.85 -0.68
CA GLN A 138 -3.10 -3.75 -0.97
C GLN A 138 -2.85 -4.83 -2.05
N PHE A 139 -1.74 -4.80 -2.76
CA PHE A 139 -1.44 -5.86 -3.74
C PHE A 139 -1.42 -7.25 -3.10
N LYS A 140 -0.79 -7.38 -1.92
CA LYS A 140 -0.76 -8.62 -1.15
C LYS A 140 -2.15 -9.08 -0.70
N ASN A 141 -3.08 -8.16 -0.54
CA ASN A 141 -4.44 -8.39 -0.05
C ASN A 141 -5.48 -8.53 -1.18
N ALA A 142 -5.09 -8.41 -2.47
CA ALA A 142 -6.01 -8.34 -3.59
C ALA A 142 -7.03 -9.50 -3.63
N GLY A 143 -6.61 -10.71 -3.30
CA GLY A 143 -7.48 -11.89 -3.28
C GLY A 143 -8.57 -11.80 -2.21
N ILE A 144 -8.20 -11.41 -0.98
CA ILE A 144 -9.17 -11.27 0.12
C ILE A 144 -10.04 -10.01 -0.06
N ALA A 145 -9.47 -8.92 -0.56
CA ALA A 145 -10.21 -7.70 -0.87
C ALA A 145 -11.31 -7.98 -1.92
N GLY A 146 -10.97 -8.72 -2.98
CA GLY A 146 -11.96 -9.14 -3.99
C GLY A 146 -13.06 -10.02 -3.41
N HIS A 147 -12.73 -10.97 -2.52
CA HIS A 147 -13.71 -11.79 -1.82
C HIS A 147 -14.63 -10.93 -0.93
N CYS A 148 -14.08 -10.05 -0.12
CA CYS A 148 -14.84 -9.13 0.72
C CYS A 148 -15.79 -8.25 -0.09
N MET A 149 -15.30 -7.67 -1.20
CA MET A 149 -16.14 -6.86 -2.08
C MET A 149 -17.28 -7.67 -2.73
N ALA A 150 -17.01 -8.91 -3.14
CA ALA A 150 -18.05 -9.77 -3.70
C ALA A 150 -19.16 -10.08 -2.69
N GLU A 151 -18.80 -10.43 -1.46
CA GLU A 151 -19.76 -10.70 -0.37
C GLU A 151 -20.56 -9.44 0.00
N LEU A 152 -19.88 -8.28 0.09
CA LEU A 152 -20.52 -6.99 0.33
C LEU A 152 -21.55 -6.66 -0.75
N ILE A 153 -21.14 -6.74 -2.03
CA ILE A 153 -22.03 -6.45 -3.16
C ILE A 153 -23.24 -7.39 -3.15
N MET A 154 -23.01 -8.69 -2.98
CA MET A 154 -24.09 -9.67 -2.94
C MET A 154 -25.07 -9.39 -1.80
N ALA A 155 -24.58 -9.06 -0.62
CA ALA A 155 -25.44 -8.74 0.53
C ALA A 155 -26.28 -7.50 0.24
N VAL A 156 -25.67 -6.40 -0.21
CA VAL A 156 -26.36 -5.12 -0.47
C VAL A 156 -27.37 -5.27 -1.60
N GLU A 157 -27.04 -5.94 -2.71
CA GLU A 157 -27.97 -6.17 -3.82
C GLU A 157 -29.15 -7.10 -3.44
N ASN A 158 -28.99 -7.91 -2.37
CA ASN A 158 -30.08 -8.69 -1.77
C ASN A 158 -30.84 -7.92 -0.66
N GLY A 159 -30.61 -6.62 -0.51
CA GLY A 159 -31.36 -5.74 0.39
C GLY A 159 -30.81 -5.64 1.81
N HIS A 160 -29.60 -6.13 2.08
CA HIS A 160 -28.95 -5.94 3.37
C HIS A 160 -28.52 -4.47 3.56
N ASP A 161 -28.85 -3.89 4.70
CA ASP A 161 -28.46 -2.54 5.06
C ASP A 161 -27.09 -2.51 5.75
N HIS A 162 -26.04 -2.46 4.94
CA HIS A 162 -24.65 -2.41 5.41
C HIS A 162 -24.32 -1.21 6.30
N ASP A 163 -25.04 -0.09 6.15
CA ASP A 163 -24.76 1.11 6.96
C ASP A 163 -25.24 0.96 8.41
N SER A 164 -26.33 0.23 8.64
CA SER A 164 -26.85 -0.04 9.99
C SER A 164 -26.28 -1.34 10.58
N ASP A 165 -26.01 -2.34 9.74
CA ASP A 165 -25.51 -3.67 10.12
C ASP A 165 -24.37 -4.08 9.20
N PRO A 166 -23.10 -3.83 9.58
CA PRO A 166 -21.96 -4.14 8.73
C PRO A 166 -21.84 -5.60 8.34
N VAL A 167 -21.70 -5.85 7.04
CA VAL A 167 -21.52 -7.21 6.51
C VAL A 167 -20.32 -7.88 7.15
N GLN A 168 -20.53 -9.12 7.59
CA GLN A 168 -19.50 -9.98 8.17
C GLN A 168 -19.06 -11.00 7.14
N VAL A 169 -17.78 -11.03 6.81
CA VAL A 169 -17.22 -11.93 5.78
C VAL A 169 -16.34 -12.97 6.45
N THR A 170 -16.56 -14.25 6.14
CA THR A 170 -15.68 -15.32 6.62
C THR A 170 -14.54 -15.56 5.63
N GLY A 171 -13.31 -15.43 6.09
CA GLY A 171 -12.13 -15.73 5.28
C GLY A 171 -12.15 -17.18 4.76
N PRO A 172 -12.00 -17.39 3.44
CA PRO A 172 -12.24 -18.71 2.84
C PRO A 172 -11.27 -19.80 3.33
N HIS A 173 -10.05 -19.43 3.70
CA HIS A 173 -9.01 -20.34 4.16
C HIS A 173 -8.81 -20.28 5.68
N THR A 174 -8.69 -19.07 6.23
CA THR A 174 -8.41 -18.86 7.66
C THR A 174 -9.61 -19.11 8.57
N LYS A 175 -10.82 -19.01 8.02
CA LYS A 175 -12.09 -19.04 8.77
C LYS A 175 -12.25 -17.91 9.80
N LEU A 176 -11.38 -16.91 9.73
CA LEU A 176 -11.50 -15.70 10.54
C LEU A 176 -12.65 -14.84 10.02
N ASN A 177 -13.35 -14.19 10.95
CA ASN A 177 -14.37 -13.21 10.62
C ASN A 177 -13.73 -11.86 10.30
N ILE A 178 -14.17 -11.24 9.21
CA ILE A 178 -13.77 -9.92 8.74
C ILE A 178 -14.98 -9.03 8.84
N ASP A 179 -14.92 -8.04 9.70
CA ASP A 179 -15.96 -7.02 9.85
C ASP A 179 -15.74 -5.93 8.80
N MET A 180 -16.64 -5.87 7.81
CA MET A 180 -16.58 -4.86 6.76
C MET A 180 -16.88 -3.44 7.28
N GLY A 181 -17.38 -3.30 8.49
CA GLY A 181 -17.52 -2.02 9.18
C GLY A 181 -16.19 -1.27 9.35
N ASN A 182 -15.08 -2.00 9.46
CA ASN A 182 -13.74 -1.42 9.56
C ASN A 182 -13.24 -0.76 8.26
N PHE A 183 -13.88 -1.05 7.14
CA PHE A 183 -13.52 -0.54 5.82
C PHE A 183 -14.55 0.43 5.25
N ARG A 184 -15.56 0.80 6.03
CA ARG A 184 -16.64 1.67 5.56
C ARG A 184 -16.16 3.08 5.22
N ARG A 185 -16.77 3.69 4.20
CA ARG A 185 -16.56 5.09 3.81
C ARG A 185 -16.93 6.09 4.90
N THR A 186 -17.82 5.68 5.83
CA THR A 186 -18.35 6.52 6.92
C THR A 186 -17.68 6.25 8.27
N ARG A 187 -16.64 5.39 8.32
CA ARG A 187 -15.94 5.12 9.57
C ARG A 187 -15.22 6.36 10.09
N THR A 188 -14.94 6.39 11.36
CA THR A 188 -14.00 7.33 11.95
C THR A 188 -12.57 6.89 11.68
N VAL A 189 -11.66 7.85 11.50
CA VAL A 189 -10.21 7.58 11.39
C VAL A 189 -9.76 6.72 12.57
N ASN A 190 -9.08 5.62 12.29
CA ASN A 190 -8.56 4.72 13.32
C ASN A 190 -7.20 5.24 13.83
N PRO A 191 -7.11 5.81 15.04
CA PRO A 191 -5.86 6.36 15.55
C PRO A 191 -4.82 5.29 15.92
N ASN A 192 -5.22 4.02 15.94
CA ASN A 192 -4.35 2.88 16.25
C ASN A 192 -3.87 2.14 14.98
N SER A 193 -4.11 2.69 13.81
CA SER A 193 -3.55 2.16 12.58
C SER A 193 -2.03 2.27 12.58
N SER A 194 -1.35 1.41 11.84
CA SER A 194 0.12 1.45 11.67
C SER A 194 0.62 2.75 11.06
N MET A 195 -0.25 3.49 10.35
CA MET A 195 0.09 4.70 9.58
C MET A 195 1.26 4.48 8.60
N SER A 196 1.38 3.26 8.05
CA SER A 196 2.48 2.87 7.16
C SER A 196 2.04 1.86 6.10
N VAL A 197 2.92 1.59 5.13
CA VAL A 197 2.72 0.59 4.07
C VAL A 197 2.63 -0.85 4.57
N HIS A 198 2.85 -1.10 5.83
CA HIS A 198 2.69 -2.44 6.41
C HIS A 198 1.22 -2.83 6.60
N GLY A 199 0.33 -1.87 6.74
CA GLY A 199 -1.12 -2.04 6.91
C GLY A 199 -1.55 -2.28 8.32
#